data_7451a57bf967d7d0d971582dc0a2b914
#
_entry.id   7451a57bf967d7d0d971582dc0a2b914
#
_cell.length_a   1.000
_cell.length_b   1.000
_cell.length_c   1.000
_cell.angle_alpha   90.00
_cell.angle_beta   90.00
_cell.angle_gamma   90.00
#
_symmetry.space_group_name_H-M   'P 1'
#
loop_
_entity.id
_entity.type
_entity.pdbx_description
1 polymer ?
#
loop_
_entity_poly.entity_id
_entity_poly.type
_entity_poly.pdbx_seq_one_letter_code
_entity_poly.pdbx_strand_id
1 'polypeptide(L)'
;MAFFGLFSKEKKETLDKGLEKSKESVLSKISRAIAGKTTIDDDVLDNLEEALITSDVGVETTLRIIERVQERVKHDKYMGTSELHQILVDEIASLLAENNTTQVLDFSDTLPCKPYVIMVVGVNGVGKTTTIGKLAHQYKAAGKKVYLGAADTFRAAAVEQLCIWGERVGVPVIKQQQGSDPASVAFDTISSAKANDADVVLIDTAGRLHNKINLMNELTKIKNVMQKVVPDAPHDVMLVLDGSTGQNAFEQAKQFTKATQVTSLAITKLDGTAKGGVVIGISDQFKIPVRYIGLGEQMTDLQVFDRQEFVESLLQTK
;
A
#
# COMPACT_ATOMS: atom_id res chain seq x y z
N MET A 1 26.01 3.20 15.35
CA MET A 1 25.12 2.03 15.55
C MET A 1 23.91 2.25 16.46
N ALA A 2 23.98 3.10 17.48
CA ALA A 2 22.82 3.34 18.39
C ALA A 2 21.62 4.09 17.76
N PHE A 3 21.84 4.94 16.77
CA PHE A 3 20.77 5.71 16.10
C PHE A 3 19.86 4.84 15.23
N PHE A 4 20.39 3.82 14.54
CA PHE A 4 19.60 2.90 13.71
C PHE A 4 18.64 2.02 14.53
N GLY A 5 19.03 1.62 15.74
CA GLY A 5 18.21 0.81 16.63
C GLY A 5 17.01 1.54 17.25
N LEU A 6 17.11 2.86 17.47
CA LEU A 6 16.01 3.67 18.02
C LEU A 6 14.94 3.90 16.95
N PHE A 7 15.31 4.19 15.70
CA PHE A 7 14.39 4.39 14.58
C PHE A 7 13.61 3.10 14.23
N SER A 8 14.27 1.94 14.30
CA SER A 8 13.62 0.64 14.11
C SER A 8 12.59 0.35 15.20
N LYS A 9 12.89 0.68 16.44
CA LYS A 9 11.97 0.46 17.57
C LYS A 9 10.73 1.36 17.50
N GLU A 10 10.90 2.63 17.17
CA GLU A 10 9.80 3.59 17.02
C GLU A 10 8.87 3.24 15.84
N LYS A 11 9.44 2.77 14.72
CA LYS A 11 8.67 2.25 13.56
C LYS A 11 7.83 1.05 13.98
N LYS A 12 8.40 0.08 14.70
CA LYS A 12 7.70 -1.11 15.16
C LYS A 12 6.58 -0.77 16.15
N GLU A 13 6.82 0.14 17.10
CA GLU A 13 5.79 0.61 18.04
C GLU A 13 4.62 1.29 17.30
N THR A 14 4.89 2.09 16.28
CA THR A 14 3.86 2.74 15.45
C THR A 14 3.08 1.71 14.63
N LEU A 15 3.76 0.69 14.09
CA LEU A 15 3.13 -0.41 13.36
C LEU A 15 2.21 -1.22 14.28
N ASP A 16 2.70 -1.64 15.45
CA ASP A 16 1.94 -2.43 16.43
C ASP A 16 0.70 -1.67 16.90
N LYS A 17 0.83 -0.37 17.16
CA LYS A 17 -0.29 0.49 17.54
C LYS A 17 -1.29 0.68 16.39
N GLY A 18 -0.80 0.90 15.18
CA GLY A 18 -1.62 1.08 13.99
C GLY A 18 -2.40 -0.18 13.60
N LEU A 19 -1.88 -1.36 13.91
CA LEU A 19 -2.53 -2.64 13.62
C LEU A 19 -3.31 -3.24 14.81
N GLU A 20 -3.37 -2.59 15.96
CA GLU A 20 -3.94 -3.15 17.19
C GLU A 20 -5.34 -3.74 16.99
N LYS A 21 -6.27 -3.02 16.34
CA LYS A 21 -7.63 -3.51 16.07
C LYS A 21 -7.66 -4.71 15.14
N SER A 22 -6.83 -4.71 14.10
CA SER A 22 -6.71 -5.83 13.16
C SER A 22 -6.11 -7.04 13.85
N LYS A 23 -5.06 -6.83 14.64
CA LYS A 23 -4.41 -7.84 15.46
C LYS A 23 -5.38 -8.52 16.42
N GLU A 24 -6.11 -7.74 17.24
CA GLU A 24 -7.09 -8.29 18.18
C GLU A 24 -8.16 -9.12 17.49
N SER A 25 -8.66 -8.64 16.35
CA SER A 25 -9.65 -9.36 15.55
C SER A 25 -9.12 -10.68 15.01
N VAL A 26 -7.96 -10.67 14.35
CA VAL A 26 -7.36 -11.86 13.73
C VAL A 26 -6.94 -12.86 14.79
N LEU A 27 -6.21 -12.43 15.83
CA LEU A 27 -5.74 -13.31 16.91
C LEU A 27 -6.90 -13.96 17.68
N SER A 28 -7.97 -13.20 17.95
CA SER A 28 -9.13 -13.79 18.65
C SER A 28 -9.80 -14.89 17.85
N LYS A 29 -9.86 -14.76 16.53
CA LYS A 29 -10.42 -15.77 15.62
C LYS A 29 -9.51 -16.99 15.51
N ILE A 30 -8.21 -16.80 15.31
CA ILE A 30 -7.22 -17.89 15.27
C ILE A 30 -7.19 -18.64 16.60
N SER A 31 -7.17 -17.92 17.74
CA SER A 31 -7.17 -18.54 19.06
C SER A 31 -8.42 -19.40 19.30
N ARG A 32 -9.59 -18.98 18.80
CA ARG A 32 -10.80 -19.80 18.86
C ARG A 32 -10.71 -21.03 17.97
N ALA A 33 -10.12 -20.91 16.78
CA ALA A 33 -9.95 -22.01 15.84
C ALA A 33 -9.13 -23.17 16.44
N ILE A 34 -8.13 -22.85 17.28
CA ILE A 34 -7.23 -23.83 17.90
C ILE A 34 -7.59 -24.17 19.36
N ALA A 35 -8.62 -23.55 19.93
CA ALA A 35 -8.96 -23.73 21.34
C ALA A 35 -9.30 -25.18 21.69
N GLY A 36 -8.60 -25.73 22.70
CA GLY A 36 -8.83 -27.11 23.17
C GLY A 36 -8.27 -28.21 22.28
N LYS A 37 -7.59 -27.87 21.19
CA LYS A 37 -6.95 -28.84 20.28
C LYS A 37 -5.46 -28.95 20.61
N THR A 38 -4.91 -30.16 20.51
CA THR A 38 -3.48 -30.47 20.73
C THR A 38 -2.77 -30.85 19.43
N THR A 39 -3.56 -31.20 18.40
CA THR A 39 -3.08 -31.60 17.07
C THR A 39 -3.73 -30.74 16.01
N ILE A 40 -3.07 -30.59 14.87
CA ILE A 40 -3.61 -29.90 13.71
C ILE A 40 -4.34 -30.94 12.86
N ASP A 41 -5.65 -31.02 13.03
CA ASP A 41 -6.57 -31.88 12.27
C ASP A 41 -7.36 -31.04 11.23
N ASP A 42 -8.18 -31.69 10.43
CA ASP A 42 -8.99 -31.02 9.40
C ASP A 42 -9.95 -29.99 10.03
N ASP A 43 -10.51 -30.25 11.21
CA ASP A 43 -11.37 -29.29 11.93
C ASP A 43 -10.61 -28.01 12.28
N VAL A 44 -9.33 -28.11 12.68
CA VAL A 44 -8.49 -26.93 12.98
C VAL A 44 -8.22 -26.13 11.71
N LEU A 45 -7.96 -26.81 10.59
CA LEU A 45 -7.70 -26.17 9.31
C LEU A 45 -8.95 -25.45 8.77
N ASP A 46 -10.13 -26.09 8.86
CA ASP A 46 -11.42 -25.50 8.48
C ASP A 46 -11.72 -24.24 9.33
N ASN A 47 -11.49 -24.31 10.63
CA ASN A 47 -11.67 -23.16 11.52
C ASN A 47 -10.67 -22.03 11.22
N LEU A 48 -9.43 -22.36 10.83
CA LEU A 48 -8.43 -21.37 10.40
C LEU A 48 -8.82 -20.71 9.08
N GLU A 49 -9.36 -21.50 8.14
CA GLU A 49 -9.89 -20.97 6.88
C GLU A 49 -10.98 -19.94 7.15
N GLU A 50 -11.97 -20.27 8.00
CA GLU A 50 -13.01 -19.34 8.41
C GLU A 50 -12.43 -18.07 9.07
N ALA A 51 -11.45 -18.22 9.95
CA ALA A 51 -10.78 -17.12 10.64
C ALA A 51 -10.09 -16.15 9.66
N LEU A 52 -9.40 -16.66 8.66
CA LEU A 52 -8.70 -15.87 7.64
C LEU A 52 -9.70 -15.18 6.69
N ILE A 53 -10.73 -15.89 6.21
CA ILE A 53 -11.77 -15.32 5.34
C ILE A 53 -12.48 -14.18 6.06
N THR A 54 -12.91 -14.40 7.30
CA THR A 54 -13.62 -13.38 8.10
C THR A 54 -12.71 -12.21 8.52
N SER A 55 -11.40 -12.35 8.35
CA SER A 55 -10.40 -11.29 8.54
C SER A 55 -10.04 -10.53 7.25
N ASP A 56 -10.87 -10.68 6.20
CA ASP A 56 -10.72 -10.03 4.89
C ASP A 56 -9.46 -10.43 4.11
N VAL A 57 -8.86 -11.60 4.37
CA VAL A 57 -7.74 -12.15 3.57
C VAL A 57 -8.18 -12.53 2.16
N GLY A 58 -9.48 -12.84 1.97
CA GLY A 58 -10.05 -13.29 0.70
C GLY A 58 -9.92 -14.80 0.51
N VAL A 59 -10.90 -15.39 -0.20
CA VAL A 59 -11.05 -16.85 -0.30
C VAL A 59 -9.86 -17.52 -0.99
N GLU A 60 -9.45 -17.02 -2.17
CA GLU A 60 -8.38 -17.62 -2.96
C GLU A 60 -7.03 -17.63 -2.22
N THR A 61 -6.70 -16.52 -1.56
CA THR A 61 -5.47 -16.39 -0.77
C THR A 61 -5.52 -17.27 0.47
N THR A 62 -6.68 -17.34 1.14
CA THR A 62 -6.89 -18.21 2.31
C THR A 62 -6.66 -19.67 1.94
N LEU A 63 -7.27 -20.16 0.88
CA LEU A 63 -7.08 -21.55 0.43
C LEU A 63 -5.60 -21.88 0.17
N ARG A 64 -4.86 -20.95 -0.45
CA ARG A 64 -3.41 -21.12 -0.66
C ARG A 64 -2.62 -21.16 0.66
N ILE A 65 -2.98 -20.34 1.63
CA ILE A 65 -2.34 -20.34 2.95
C ILE A 65 -2.61 -21.68 3.65
N ILE A 66 -3.86 -22.14 3.65
CA ILE A 66 -4.25 -23.41 4.27
C ILE A 66 -3.53 -24.59 3.61
N GLU A 67 -3.46 -24.66 2.28
CA GLU A 67 -2.73 -25.69 1.55
C GLU A 67 -1.25 -25.75 1.96
N ARG A 68 -0.58 -24.59 2.05
CA ARG A 68 0.82 -24.48 2.50
C ARG A 68 1.00 -24.96 3.95
N VAL A 69 0.08 -24.54 4.83
CA VAL A 69 0.09 -25.01 6.23
C VAL A 69 -0.08 -26.52 6.30
N GLN A 70 -1.02 -27.10 5.53
CA GLN A 70 -1.22 -28.55 5.45
C GLN A 70 0.02 -29.29 4.97
N GLU A 71 0.67 -28.81 3.92
CA GLU A 71 1.91 -29.41 3.40
C GLU A 71 3.03 -29.35 4.44
N ARG A 72 3.18 -28.22 5.12
CA ARG A 72 4.18 -28.04 6.18
C ARG A 72 3.94 -28.99 7.35
N VAL A 73 2.70 -29.09 7.82
CA VAL A 73 2.30 -30.02 8.91
C VAL A 73 2.53 -31.48 8.53
N LYS A 74 2.27 -31.90 7.29
CA LYS A 74 2.53 -33.24 6.80
C LYS A 74 4.02 -33.58 6.75
N HIS A 75 4.85 -32.59 6.42
CA HIS A 75 6.28 -32.74 6.29
C HIS A 75 6.98 -32.81 7.67
N ASP A 76 6.58 -31.95 8.58
CA ASP A 76 7.23 -31.76 9.88
C ASP A 76 6.52 -32.53 10.99
N LYS A 77 6.58 -33.82 10.96
CA LYS A 77 5.84 -34.92 11.67
C LYS A 77 5.33 -34.71 13.12
N TYR A 78 5.61 -33.62 13.82
CA TYR A 78 5.28 -33.41 15.24
C TYR A 78 4.89 -31.96 15.61
N MET A 79 4.02 -31.35 14.84
CA MET A 79 3.60 -29.97 15.13
C MET A 79 2.30 -29.96 15.97
N GLY A 80 2.43 -29.44 17.17
CA GLY A 80 1.28 -29.10 18.01
C GLY A 80 0.70 -27.74 17.64
N THR A 81 -0.48 -27.43 18.17
CA THR A 81 -1.16 -26.12 17.94
C THR A 81 -0.33 -24.93 18.41
N SER A 82 0.63 -25.13 19.34
CA SER A 82 1.58 -24.07 19.79
C SER A 82 2.53 -23.60 18.68
N GLU A 83 2.85 -24.46 17.71
CA GLU A 83 3.75 -24.16 16.59
C GLU A 83 3.01 -23.61 15.37
N LEU A 84 1.70 -23.86 15.29
CA LEU A 84 0.84 -23.41 14.19
C LEU A 84 0.90 -21.91 13.96
N HIS A 85 1.03 -21.15 15.03
CA HIS A 85 1.15 -19.70 14.96
C HIS A 85 2.40 -19.27 14.18
N GLN A 86 3.54 -19.87 14.47
CA GLN A 86 4.79 -19.57 13.75
C GLN A 86 4.71 -20.01 12.29
N ILE A 87 4.09 -21.18 12.03
CA ILE A 87 3.87 -21.67 10.66
C ILE A 87 3.05 -20.66 9.86
N LEU A 88 1.95 -20.14 10.43
CA LEU A 88 1.13 -19.14 9.78
C LEU A 88 1.92 -17.87 9.46
N VAL A 89 2.73 -17.39 10.39
CA VAL A 89 3.60 -16.22 10.17
C VAL A 89 4.57 -16.49 9.01
N ASP A 90 5.26 -17.62 9.04
CA ASP A 90 6.26 -18.00 8.05
C ASP A 90 5.64 -18.16 6.65
N GLU A 91 4.51 -18.87 6.55
CA GLU A 91 3.86 -19.14 5.26
C GLU A 91 3.23 -17.87 4.65
N ILE A 92 2.63 -17.01 5.47
CA ILE A 92 2.09 -15.73 5.00
C ILE A 92 3.21 -14.79 4.58
N ALA A 93 4.29 -14.68 5.36
CA ALA A 93 5.44 -13.86 5.00
C ALA A 93 6.12 -14.38 3.71
N SER A 94 6.22 -15.69 3.54
CA SER A 94 6.73 -16.34 2.31
C SER A 94 5.83 -16.05 1.11
N LEU A 95 4.51 -16.17 1.27
CA LEU A 95 3.53 -15.85 0.23
C LEU A 95 3.65 -14.39 -0.24
N LEU A 96 3.78 -13.45 0.70
CA LEU A 96 3.99 -12.04 0.39
C LEU A 96 5.35 -11.80 -0.28
N ALA A 97 6.37 -12.60 0.04
CA ALA A 97 7.69 -12.52 -0.60
C ALA A 97 7.64 -12.85 -2.09
N GLU A 98 6.86 -13.86 -2.48
CA GLU A 98 6.70 -14.26 -3.88
C GLU A 98 6.10 -13.15 -4.75
N ASN A 99 5.27 -12.29 -4.16
CA ASN A 99 4.61 -11.19 -4.86
C ASN A 99 5.46 -9.90 -4.87
N ASN A 100 6.38 -9.76 -3.93
CA ASN A 100 7.26 -8.59 -3.78
C ASN A 100 8.66 -8.89 -4.31
N THR A 101 8.77 -9.19 -5.59
CA THR A 101 10.08 -9.45 -6.25
C THR A 101 10.87 -8.16 -6.49
N THR A 102 10.23 -7.01 -6.48
CA THR A 102 10.89 -5.71 -6.61
C THR A 102 11.34 -5.22 -5.24
N GLN A 103 12.61 -4.88 -5.12
CA GLN A 103 13.12 -4.27 -3.88
C GLN A 103 12.34 -2.98 -3.59
N VAL A 104 11.71 -2.93 -2.42
CA VAL A 104 11.08 -1.70 -1.94
C VAL A 104 12.20 -0.74 -1.55
N LEU A 105 12.31 0.37 -2.27
CA LEU A 105 13.31 1.40 -2.00
C LEU A 105 12.89 2.19 -0.74
N ASP A 106 13.85 2.42 0.16
CA ASP A 106 13.68 3.40 1.22
C ASP A 106 13.75 4.81 0.61
N PHE A 107 13.22 5.81 1.31
CA PHE A 107 13.23 7.20 0.86
C PHE A 107 14.66 7.76 0.67
N SER A 108 15.64 7.23 1.41
CA SER A 108 17.06 7.60 1.33
C SER A 108 17.79 6.93 0.16
N ASP A 109 17.26 5.85 -0.42
CA ASP A 109 17.92 5.09 -1.46
C ASP A 109 18.14 5.91 -2.74
N THR A 110 19.10 5.48 -3.55
CA THR A 110 19.30 6.04 -4.88
C THR A 110 18.15 5.61 -5.79
N LEU A 111 17.44 6.59 -6.34
CA LEU A 111 16.36 6.33 -7.28
C LEU A 111 16.92 5.86 -8.64
N PRO A 112 16.21 4.98 -9.36
CA PRO A 112 16.70 4.39 -10.61
C PRO A 112 16.85 5.42 -11.75
N CYS A 113 16.17 6.55 -11.66
CA CYS A 113 16.22 7.64 -12.64
C CYS A 113 15.86 8.98 -12.03
N LYS A 114 16.09 10.06 -12.78
CA LYS A 114 15.83 11.44 -12.35
C LYS A 114 15.20 12.26 -13.48
N PRO A 115 14.00 12.82 -13.26
CA PRO A 115 13.12 12.64 -12.09
C PRO A 115 12.46 11.25 -12.06
N TYR A 116 12.32 10.67 -10.87
CA TYR A 116 11.47 9.49 -10.66
C TYR A 116 10.01 9.92 -10.55
N VAL A 117 9.19 9.50 -11.49
CA VAL A 117 7.79 9.95 -11.62
C VAL A 117 6.83 8.90 -11.07
N ILE A 118 6.06 9.27 -10.06
CA ILE A 118 5.02 8.44 -9.44
C ILE A 118 3.65 9.02 -9.80
N MET A 119 2.83 8.23 -10.48
CA MET A 119 1.42 8.55 -10.75
C MET A 119 0.55 7.89 -9.70
N VAL A 120 -0.14 8.68 -8.88
CA VAL A 120 -0.96 8.17 -7.78
C VAL A 120 -2.41 8.06 -8.23
N VAL A 121 -2.94 6.83 -8.21
CA VAL A 121 -4.30 6.49 -8.65
C VAL A 121 -5.12 5.87 -7.53
N GLY A 122 -6.44 5.80 -7.68
CA GLY A 122 -7.37 5.22 -6.69
C GLY A 122 -8.67 6.01 -6.62
N VAL A 123 -9.69 5.48 -5.97
CA VAL A 123 -10.99 6.16 -5.86
C VAL A 123 -10.93 7.39 -4.96
N ASN A 124 -11.97 8.24 -5.00
CA ASN A 124 -12.04 9.38 -4.09
C ASN A 124 -12.22 8.92 -2.64
N GLY A 125 -11.57 9.60 -1.71
CA GLY A 125 -11.67 9.34 -0.27
C GLY A 125 -10.72 8.27 0.29
N VAL A 126 -9.96 7.55 -0.56
CA VAL A 126 -8.98 6.55 -0.08
C VAL A 126 -7.70 7.17 0.51
N GLY A 127 -7.51 8.49 0.40
CA GLY A 127 -6.33 9.15 0.96
C GLY A 127 -5.20 9.43 -0.03
N LYS A 128 -5.45 9.49 -1.36
CA LYS A 128 -4.42 9.79 -2.37
C LYS A 128 -3.62 11.06 -2.05
N THR A 129 -4.31 12.20 -1.96
CA THR A 129 -3.69 13.50 -1.71
C THR A 129 -2.91 13.53 -0.39
N THR A 130 -3.46 12.89 0.66
CA THR A 130 -2.77 12.73 1.96
C THR A 130 -1.52 11.84 1.82
N THR A 131 -1.61 10.74 1.09
CA THR A 131 -0.46 9.86 0.82
C THR A 131 0.63 10.61 0.07
N ILE A 132 0.28 11.39 -0.95
CA ILE A 132 1.22 12.25 -1.69
C ILE A 132 1.92 13.24 -0.75
N GLY A 133 1.18 13.90 0.13
CA GLY A 133 1.75 14.82 1.11
C GLY A 133 2.74 14.16 2.05
N LYS A 134 2.42 12.95 2.55
CA LYS A 134 3.29 12.16 3.42
C LYS A 134 4.53 11.65 2.67
N LEU A 135 4.37 11.17 1.45
CA LEU A 135 5.50 10.77 0.58
C LEU A 135 6.43 11.94 0.32
N ALA A 136 5.87 13.11 -0.03
CA ALA A 136 6.65 14.33 -0.25
C ALA A 136 7.46 14.73 0.98
N HIS A 137 6.85 14.62 2.17
CA HIS A 137 7.54 14.87 3.44
C HIS A 137 8.71 13.92 3.65
N GLN A 138 8.50 12.62 3.47
CA GLN A 138 9.51 11.58 3.68
C GLN A 138 10.68 11.72 2.68
N TYR A 139 10.38 11.90 1.39
CA TYR A 139 11.41 12.13 0.36
C TYR A 139 12.21 13.40 0.65
N LYS A 140 11.53 14.50 1.03
CA LYS A 140 12.22 15.74 1.37
C LYS A 140 13.10 15.60 2.61
N ALA A 141 12.60 14.91 3.65
CA ALA A 141 13.39 14.60 4.85
C ALA A 141 14.63 13.76 4.55
N ALA A 142 14.57 12.91 3.53
CA ALA A 142 15.71 12.15 3.00
C ALA A 142 16.61 12.96 2.02
N GLY A 143 16.40 14.28 1.92
CA GLY A 143 17.22 15.17 1.10
C GLY A 143 16.87 15.21 -0.39
N LYS A 144 15.77 14.58 -0.82
CA LYS A 144 15.33 14.59 -2.22
C LYS A 144 14.59 15.88 -2.57
N LYS A 145 14.78 16.35 -3.80
CA LYS A 145 14.04 17.48 -4.36
C LYS A 145 12.74 16.97 -5.00
N VAL A 146 11.60 17.37 -4.42
CA VAL A 146 10.27 16.84 -4.75
C VAL A 146 9.42 17.91 -5.44
N TYR A 147 8.65 17.49 -6.47
CA TYR A 147 7.63 18.29 -7.14
C TYR A 147 6.28 17.59 -7.08
N LEU A 148 5.21 18.38 -6.88
CA LEU A 148 3.83 17.87 -6.85
C LEU A 148 3.04 18.39 -8.05
N GLY A 149 2.20 17.55 -8.66
CA GLY A 149 1.29 17.92 -9.74
C GLY A 149 -0.17 17.68 -9.34
N ALA A 150 -0.98 18.77 -9.39
CA ALA A 150 -2.40 18.74 -9.02
C ALA A 150 -3.27 18.39 -10.25
N ALA A 151 -3.23 17.12 -10.69
CA ALA A 151 -3.97 16.68 -11.87
C ALA A 151 -5.43 16.23 -11.57
N ASP A 152 -5.94 16.27 -10.32
CA ASP A 152 -7.38 16.20 -10.02
C ASP A 152 -8.04 17.57 -10.22
N THR A 153 -8.00 18.08 -11.45
CA THR A 153 -8.37 19.45 -11.82
C THR A 153 -9.86 19.76 -11.67
N PHE A 154 -10.70 18.72 -11.65
CA PHE A 154 -12.17 18.90 -11.53
C PHE A 154 -12.63 19.14 -10.09
N ARG A 155 -11.80 18.83 -9.10
CA ARG A 155 -12.10 18.99 -7.68
C ARG A 155 -11.27 20.12 -7.09
N ALA A 156 -11.85 21.31 -7.01
CA ALA A 156 -11.18 22.49 -6.43
C ALA A 156 -10.59 22.17 -5.03
N ALA A 157 -11.35 21.48 -4.18
CA ALA A 157 -10.90 21.10 -2.85
C ALA A 157 -9.71 20.12 -2.87
N ALA A 158 -9.56 19.27 -3.90
CA ALA A 158 -8.40 18.39 -4.01
C ALA A 158 -7.14 19.16 -4.39
N VAL A 159 -7.27 20.09 -5.34
CA VAL A 159 -6.17 21.01 -5.72
C VAL A 159 -5.72 21.84 -4.53
N GLU A 160 -6.68 22.43 -3.80
CA GLU A 160 -6.40 23.24 -2.60
C GLU A 160 -5.73 22.41 -1.51
N GLN A 161 -6.21 21.19 -1.25
CA GLN A 161 -5.62 20.27 -0.29
C GLN A 161 -4.17 19.93 -0.65
N LEU A 162 -3.87 19.67 -1.93
CA LEU A 162 -2.50 19.42 -2.37
C LEU A 162 -1.60 20.63 -2.20
N CYS A 163 -2.12 21.85 -2.45
CA CYS A 163 -1.40 23.10 -2.19
C CYS A 163 -1.04 23.26 -0.70
N ILE A 164 -2.01 23.00 0.19
CA ILE A 164 -1.77 23.03 1.65
C ILE A 164 -0.68 22.02 2.05
N TRP A 165 -0.68 20.82 1.47
CA TRP A 165 0.40 19.86 1.68
C TRP A 165 1.74 20.37 1.15
N GLY A 166 1.76 20.95 -0.05
CA GLY A 166 2.97 21.54 -0.63
C GLY A 166 3.57 22.64 0.25
N GLU A 167 2.73 23.55 0.76
CA GLU A 167 3.15 24.61 1.69
C GLU A 167 3.68 24.03 3.01
N ARG A 168 2.94 23.09 3.62
CA ARG A 168 3.32 22.45 4.89
C ARG A 168 4.65 21.71 4.80
N VAL A 169 4.87 21.01 3.69
CA VAL A 169 6.11 20.27 3.44
C VAL A 169 7.20 21.20 2.88
N GLY A 170 6.83 22.34 2.27
CA GLY A 170 7.75 23.27 1.61
C GLY A 170 8.30 22.71 0.30
N VAL A 171 7.42 22.18 -0.55
CA VAL A 171 7.71 21.67 -1.90
C VAL A 171 6.79 22.36 -2.93
N PRO A 172 7.27 22.59 -4.17
CA PRO A 172 6.47 23.23 -5.20
C PRO A 172 5.29 22.36 -5.66
N VAL A 173 4.14 22.99 -5.87
CA VAL A 173 2.94 22.37 -6.46
C VAL A 173 2.64 23.04 -7.79
N ILE A 174 2.63 22.27 -8.85
CA ILE A 174 2.24 22.71 -10.17
C ILE A 174 0.74 22.47 -10.33
N LYS A 175 -0.01 23.52 -10.64
CA LYS A 175 -1.44 23.49 -10.84
C LYS A 175 -1.83 24.41 -11.99
N GLN A 176 -3.00 24.18 -12.56
CA GLN A 176 -3.64 25.04 -13.54
C GLN A 176 -5.03 25.48 -13.04
N GLN A 177 -5.78 26.20 -13.87
CA GLN A 177 -7.16 26.60 -13.54
C GLN A 177 -8.04 25.36 -13.35
N GLN A 178 -9.08 25.51 -12.53
CA GLN A 178 -10.06 24.44 -12.33
C GLN A 178 -10.68 24.02 -13.68
N GLY A 179 -10.77 22.70 -13.89
CA GLY A 179 -11.29 22.13 -15.14
C GLY A 179 -10.29 22.06 -16.30
N SER A 180 -9.04 22.52 -16.11
CA SER A 180 -7.97 22.32 -17.09
C SER A 180 -7.74 20.82 -17.36
N ASP A 181 -7.13 20.50 -18.49
CA ASP A 181 -6.78 19.13 -18.85
C ASP A 181 -5.77 18.53 -17.84
N PRO A 182 -6.11 17.45 -17.12
CA PRO A 182 -5.19 16.79 -16.19
C PRO A 182 -3.83 16.42 -16.81
N ALA A 183 -3.84 16.05 -18.09
CA ALA A 183 -2.61 15.69 -18.80
C ALA A 183 -1.68 16.90 -19.02
N SER A 184 -2.24 18.10 -19.18
CA SER A 184 -1.42 19.33 -19.28
C SER A 184 -0.75 19.68 -17.95
N VAL A 185 -1.44 19.46 -16.83
CA VAL A 185 -0.85 19.63 -15.48
C VAL A 185 0.32 18.66 -15.28
N ALA A 186 0.14 17.40 -15.66
CA ALA A 186 1.20 16.39 -15.56
C ALA A 186 2.41 16.75 -16.43
N PHE A 187 2.17 17.24 -17.67
CA PHE A 187 3.22 17.72 -18.57
C PHE A 187 4.03 18.88 -17.96
N ASP A 188 3.34 19.90 -17.49
CA ASP A 188 3.97 21.08 -16.90
C ASP A 188 4.75 20.70 -15.63
N THR A 189 4.20 19.80 -14.81
CA THR A 189 4.87 19.34 -13.59
C THR A 189 6.19 18.65 -13.90
N ILE A 190 6.18 17.68 -14.82
CA ILE A 190 7.39 16.92 -15.17
C ILE A 190 8.40 17.81 -15.89
N SER A 191 7.94 18.71 -16.78
CA SER A 191 8.79 19.67 -17.48
C SER A 191 9.49 20.62 -16.50
N SER A 192 8.74 21.17 -15.53
CA SER A 192 9.29 22.02 -14.48
C SER A 192 10.26 21.26 -13.58
N ALA A 193 9.92 20.03 -13.18
CA ALA A 193 10.76 19.18 -12.35
C ALA A 193 12.09 18.86 -13.05
N LYS A 194 12.05 18.51 -14.35
CA LYS A 194 13.23 18.22 -15.16
C LYS A 194 14.13 19.47 -15.31
N ALA A 195 13.54 20.63 -15.60
CA ALA A 195 14.27 21.89 -15.74
C ALA A 195 14.96 22.31 -14.43
N ASN A 196 14.42 21.91 -13.29
CA ASN A 196 14.96 22.22 -11.96
C ASN A 196 15.73 21.07 -11.32
N ASP A 197 16.09 20.02 -12.06
CA ASP A 197 16.87 18.89 -11.57
C ASP A 197 16.22 18.25 -10.31
N ALA A 198 14.91 18.02 -10.36
CA ALA A 198 14.16 17.37 -9.27
C ALA A 198 14.43 15.86 -9.24
N ASP A 199 14.43 15.27 -8.04
CA ASP A 199 14.62 13.83 -7.84
C ASP A 199 13.32 13.04 -8.01
N VAL A 200 12.20 13.59 -7.49
CA VAL A 200 10.90 12.91 -7.43
C VAL A 200 9.78 13.83 -7.90
N VAL A 201 8.86 13.25 -8.66
CA VAL A 201 7.60 13.90 -9.07
C VAL A 201 6.44 13.02 -8.61
N LEU A 202 5.48 13.61 -7.88
CA LEU A 202 4.25 12.96 -7.45
C LEU A 202 3.06 13.63 -8.13
N ILE A 203 2.27 12.84 -8.89
CA ILE A 203 1.09 13.36 -9.61
C ILE A 203 -0.18 12.85 -8.95
N ASP A 204 -0.99 13.78 -8.40
CA ASP A 204 -2.33 13.48 -7.87
C ASP A 204 -3.34 13.42 -9.02
N THR A 205 -4.10 12.34 -9.12
CA THR A 205 -5.06 12.11 -10.19
C THR A 205 -6.50 12.04 -9.67
N ALA A 206 -7.47 12.25 -10.56
CA ALA A 206 -8.88 12.05 -10.25
C ALA A 206 -9.18 10.59 -9.88
N GLY A 207 -10.26 10.39 -9.08
CA GLY A 207 -10.66 9.06 -8.61
C GLY A 207 -12.16 8.76 -8.81
N ARG A 208 -12.79 9.27 -9.86
CA ARG A 208 -14.24 9.15 -10.11
C ARG A 208 -14.60 7.83 -10.76
N LEU A 209 -14.54 6.73 -10.01
CA LEU A 209 -14.76 5.38 -10.53
C LEU A 209 -16.18 5.13 -11.07
N HIS A 210 -17.19 5.88 -10.63
CA HIS A 210 -18.55 5.79 -11.17
C HIS A 210 -18.65 6.13 -12.67
N ASN A 211 -17.70 6.91 -13.21
CA ASN A 211 -17.53 7.15 -14.64
C ASN A 211 -16.24 6.46 -15.14
N LYS A 212 -16.20 5.15 -14.99
CA LYS A 212 -15.03 4.30 -15.18
C LYS A 212 -14.33 4.51 -16.52
N ILE A 213 -15.09 4.53 -17.64
CA ILE A 213 -14.50 4.64 -18.98
C ILE A 213 -13.76 5.97 -19.14
N ASN A 214 -14.37 7.07 -18.71
CA ASN A 214 -13.77 8.39 -18.82
C ASN A 214 -12.53 8.52 -17.92
N LEU A 215 -12.59 8.01 -16.69
CA LEU A 215 -11.44 7.99 -15.78
C LEU A 215 -10.27 7.21 -16.38
N MET A 216 -10.52 6.03 -16.94
CA MET A 216 -9.47 5.19 -17.51
C MET A 216 -8.85 5.82 -18.76
N ASN A 217 -9.64 6.47 -19.60
CA ASN A 217 -9.15 7.25 -20.75
C ASN A 217 -8.30 8.44 -20.29
N GLU A 218 -8.73 9.14 -19.23
CA GLU A 218 -7.99 10.25 -18.64
C GLU A 218 -6.63 9.80 -18.09
N LEU A 219 -6.59 8.72 -17.30
CA LEU A 219 -5.34 8.17 -16.75
C LEU A 219 -4.39 7.69 -17.86
N THR A 220 -4.92 7.06 -18.91
CA THR A 220 -4.14 6.67 -20.08
C THR A 220 -3.57 7.90 -20.81
N LYS A 221 -4.36 8.97 -20.96
CA LYS A 221 -3.90 10.23 -21.56
C LYS A 221 -2.78 10.87 -20.74
N ILE A 222 -2.95 10.92 -19.40
CA ILE A 222 -1.93 11.44 -18.48
C ILE A 222 -0.61 10.65 -18.67
N LYS A 223 -0.66 9.32 -18.62
CA LYS A 223 0.50 8.44 -18.84
C LYS A 223 1.20 8.74 -20.18
N ASN A 224 0.45 8.78 -21.29
CA ASN A 224 1.00 9.02 -22.60
C ASN A 224 1.67 10.41 -22.72
N VAL A 225 1.15 11.39 -22.02
CA VAL A 225 1.73 12.76 -22.02
C VAL A 225 2.99 12.81 -21.16
N MET A 226 3.03 12.11 -20.03
CA MET A 226 4.26 11.97 -19.22
C MET A 226 5.43 11.41 -20.05
N GLN A 227 5.17 10.40 -20.88
CA GLN A 227 6.16 9.76 -21.75
C GLN A 227 6.75 10.69 -22.80
N LYS A 228 6.06 11.77 -23.17
CA LYS A 228 6.60 12.79 -24.09
C LYS A 228 7.72 13.64 -23.46
N VAL A 229 7.74 13.75 -22.12
CA VAL A 229 8.75 14.50 -21.38
C VAL A 229 9.86 13.61 -20.86
N VAL A 230 9.47 12.45 -20.29
CA VAL A 230 10.37 11.42 -19.79
C VAL A 230 9.88 10.08 -20.37
N PRO A 231 10.62 9.44 -21.29
CA PRO A 231 10.12 8.32 -22.10
C PRO A 231 9.59 7.14 -21.30
N ASP A 232 10.15 6.85 -20.15
CA ASP A 232 9.76 5.71 -19.30
C ASP A 232 8.77 6.09 -18.19
N ALA A 233 8.29 7.35 -18.14
CA ALA A 233 7.33 7.80 -17.14
C ALA A 233 5.89 7.29 -17.44
N PRO A 234 5.09 7.05 -16.40
CA PRO A 234 5.45 7.04 -14.99
C PRO A 234 6.26 5.78 -14.64
N HIS A 235 7.29 5.94 -13.79
CA HIS A 235 8.12 4.83 -13.33
C HIS A 235 7.41 3.99 -12.28
N ASP A 236 6.42 4.58 -11.61
CA ASP A 236 5.54 3.92 -10.67
C ASP A 236 4.09 4.39 -10.85
N VAL A 237 3.17 3.46 -11.00
CA VAL A 237 1.73 3.68 -10.94
C VAL A 237 1.25 3.12 -9.61
N MET A 238 1.17 4.02 -8.63
CA MET A 238 0.81 3.66 -7.25
C MET A 238 -0.70 3.70 -7.05
N LEU A 239 -1.30 2.55 -6.79
CA LEU A 239 -2.70 2.46 -6.40
C LEU A 239 -2.86 2.63 -4.90
N VAL A 240 -3.60 3.66 -4.49
CA VAL A 240 -3.97 3.88 -3.10
C VAL A 240 -5.32 3.24 -2.83
N LEU A 241 -5.37 2.39 -1.79
CA LEU A 241 -6.57 1.67 -1.35
C LEU A 241 -6.84 1.98 0.14
N ASP A 242 -8.11 2.02 0.49
CA ASP A 242 -8.56 2.18 1.87
C ASP A 242 -8.75 0.80 2.50
N GLY A 243 -7.87 0.42 3.44
CA GLY A 243 -7.91 -0.87 4.14
C GLY A 243 -9.18 -1.11 4.94
N SER A 244 -9.90 -0.06 5.34
CA SER A 244 -11.15 -0.19 6.08
C SER A 244 -12.33 -0.70 5.23
N THR A 245 -12.19 -0.66 3.91
CA THR A 245 -13.27 -1.05 2.98
C THR A 245 -13.33 -2.56 2.71
N GLY A 246 -12.34 -3.35 3.19
CA GLY A 246 -12.34 -4.81 3.07
C GLY A 246 -12.49 -5.27 1.62
N GLN A 247 -13.47 -6.13 1.33
CA GLN A 247 -13.68 -6.69 -0.01
C GLN A 247 -13.90 -5.64 -1.12
N ASN A 248 -14.38 -4.45 -0.81
CA ASN A 248 -14.49 -3.38 -1.81
C ASN A 248 -13.12 -2.93 -2.33
N ALA A 249 -12.05 -3.04 -1.53
CA ALA A 249 -10.70 -2.72 -1.98
C ALA A 249 -10.21 -3.71 -3.06
N PHE A 250 -10.60 -4.98 -2.99
CA PHE A 250 -10.30 -5.99 -4.04
C PHE A 250 -10.94 -5.61 -5.38
N GLU A 251 -12.21 -5.20 -5.38
CA GLU A 251 -12.87 -4.78 -6.63
C GLU A 251 -12.22 -3.52 -7.21
N GLN A 252 -11.84 -2.56 -6.37
CA GLN A 252 -11.08 -1.39 -6.80
C GLN A 252 -9.72 -1.79 -7.40
N ALA A 253 -8.95 -2.64 -6.73
CA ALA A 253 -7.68 -3.15 -7.21
C ALA A 253 -7.82 -3.81 -8.58
N LYS A 254 -8.80 -4.69 -8.75
CA LYS A 254 -9.12 -5.36 -10.00
C LYS A 254 -9.39 -4.38 -11.15
N GLN A 255 -10.15 -3.33 -10.86
CA GLN A 255 -10.53 -2.35 -11.87
C GLN A 255 -9.35 -1.47 -12.30
N PHE A 256 -8.57 -0.96 -11.35
CA PHE A 256 -7.41 -0.13 -11.65
C PHE A 256 -6.29 -0.93 -12.31
N THR A 257 -5.98 -2.13 -11.83
CA THR A 257 -4.94 -3.00 -12.41
C THR A 257 -5.22 -3.32 -13.87
N LYS A 258 -6.49 -3.60 -14.20
CA LYS A 258 -6.91 -3.88 -15.58
C LYS A 258 -6.72 -2.68 -16.53
N ALA A 259 -6.77 -1.47 -15.98
CA ALA A 259 -6.85 -0.24 -16.78
C ALA A 259 -5.55 0.57 -16.84
N THR A 260 -4.70 0.54 -15.79
CA THR A 260 -3.56 1.48 -15.65
C THR A 260 -2.21 0.81 -15.46
N GLN A 261 -2.13 -0.53 -15.49
CA GLN A 261 -0.88 -1.25 -15.20
C GLN A 261 -0.27 -0.82 -13.86
N VAL A 262 -1.03 -0.98 -12.79
CA VAL A 262 -0.57 -0.68 -11.42
C VAL A 262 0.73 -1.44 -11.12
N THR A 263 1.72 -0.74 -10.60
CA THR A 263 3.05 -1.30 -10.29
C THR A 263 3.31 -1.40 -8.78
N SER A 264 2.57 -0.64 -7.97
CA SER A 264 2.69 -0.70 -6.51
C SER A 264 1.38 -0.35 -5.80
N LEU A 265 1.28 -0.76 -4.53
CA LEU A 265 0.15 -0.48 -3.66
C LEU A 265 0.57 0.39 -2.48
N ALA A 266 -0.31 1.33 -2.10
CA ALA A 266 -0.29 1.98 -0.80
C ALA A 266 -1.64 1.73 -0.12
N ILE A 267 -1.64 1.10 1.07
CA ILE A 267 -2.86 0.76 1.79
C ILE A 267 -2.98 1.64 3.02
N THR A 268 -4.03 2.44 3.05
CA THR A 268 -4.26 3.49 4.06
C THR A 268 -5.29 3.06 5.11
N LYS A 269 -5.39 3.83 6.20
CA LYS A 269 -6.42 3.70 7.25
C LYS A 269 -6.40 2.36 7.98
N LEU A 270 -5.24 1.74 8.10
CA LEU A 270 -5.11 0.47 8.81
C LEU A 270 -5.30 0.64 10.32
N ASP A 271 -5.01 1.82 10.87
CA ASP A 271 -5.21 2.19 12.28
C ASP A 271 -6.67 2.22 12.73
N GLY A 272 -7.58 2.42 11.76
CA GLY A 272 -9.02 2.50 12.01
C GLY A 272 -9.78 1.18 11.86
N THR A 273 -9.14 0.09 11.40
CA THR A 273 -9.85 -1.11 10.93
C THR A 273 -9.43 -2.40 11.62
N ALA A 274 -10.37 -3.33 11.71
CA ALA A 274 -10.13 -4.74 12.06
C ALA A 274 -9.86 -5.64 10.84
N LYS A 275 -9.71 -5.05 9.64
CA LYS A 275 -9.64 -5.72 8.34
C LYS A 275 -8.23 -5.77 7.75
N GLY A 276 -7.18 -5.80 8.58
CA GLY A 276 -5.78 -5.78 8.13
C GLY A 276 -5.40 -6.93 7.20
N GLY A 277 -6.12 -8.04 7.21
CA GLY A 277 -5.94 -9.16 6.28
C GLY A 277 -6.08 -8.79 4.81
N VAL A 278 -6.79 -7.70 4.49
CA VAL A 278 -6.94 -7.15 3.13
C VAL A 278 -5.59 -6.89 2.45
N VAL A 279 -4.56 -6.52 3.20
CA VAL A 279 -3.20 -6.28 2.69
C VAL A 279 -2.61 -7.55 2.08
N ILE A 280 -2.78 -8.68 2.79
CA ILE A 280 -2.30 -10.00 2.37
C ILE A 280 -3.03 -10.43 1.09
N GLY A 281 -4.37 -10.39 1.13
CA GLY A 281 -5.20 -10.86 0.04
C GLY A 281 -5.03 -10.06 -1.25
N ILE A 282 -4.99 -8.74 -1.19
CA ILE A 282 -4.83 -7.90 -2.40
C ILE A 282 -3.43 -8.09 -3.00
N SER A 283 -2.38 -8.10 -2.18
CA SER A 283 -1.02 -8.32 -2.68
C SER A 283 -0.89 -9.67 -3.37
N ASP A 284 -1.47 -10.71 -2.77
CA ASP A 284 -1.39 -12.05 -3.33
C ASP A 284 -2.25 -12.26 -4.57
N GLN A 285 -3.50 -11.81 -4.57
CA GLN A 285 -4.42 -12.02 -5.68
C GLN A 285 -4.00 -11.26 -6.95
N PHE A 286 -3.46 -10.06 -6.81
CA PHE A 286 -3.07 -9.21 -7.95
C PHE A 286 -1.59 -9.28 -8.29
N LYS A 287 -0.77 -9.94 -7.46
CA LYS A 287 0.69 -10.03 -7.64
C LYS A 287 1.36 -8.67 -7.75
N ILE A 288 0.85 -7.69 -6.99
CA ILE A 288 1.37 -6.33 -6.95
C ILE A 288 2.01 -6.08 -5.58
N PRO A 289 3.25 -5.57 -5.52
CA PRO A 289 3.93 -5.30 -4.27
C PRO A 289 3.23 -4.17 -3.48
N VAL A 290 3.03 -4.40 -2.19
CA VAL A 290 2.71 -3.33 -1.26
C VAL A 290 4.00 -2.56 -0.98
N ARG A 291 3.99 -1.26 -1.23
CA ARG A 291 5.14 -0.38 -0.92
C ARG A 291 4.97 0.37 0.38
N TYR A 292 3.76 0.86 0.63
CA TYR A 292 3.50 1.71 1.77
C TYR A 292 2.22 1.31 2.50
N ILE A 293 2.23 1.52 3.81
CA ILE A 293 1.07 1.38 4.69
C ILE A 293 0.85 2.66 5.48
N GLY A 294 -0.41 3.10 5.56
CA GLY A 294 -0.85 4.26 6.33
C GLY A 294 -1.46 3.82 7.65
N LEU A 295 -0.85 4.29 8.75
CA LEU A 295 -1.12 3.88 10.13
C LEU A 295 -1.65 5.02 11.01
N GLY A 296 -2.12 6.11 10.39
CA GLY A 296 -2.65 7.28 11.11
C GLY A 296 -2.62 8.55 10.27
N GLU A 297 -2.83 9.70 10.90
CA GLU A 297 -2.99 11.00 10.25
C GLU A 297 -1.71 11.87 10.21
N GLN A 298 -0.70 11.55 10.99
CA GLN A 298 0.53 12.35 11.05
C GLN A 298 1.37 12.17 9.78
N MET A 299 2.29 13.10 9.52
CA MET A 299 3.20 13.06 8.36
C MET A 299 4.09 11.82 8.36
N THR A 300 4.42 11.30 9.53
CA THR A 300 5.26 10.12 9.76
C THR A 300 4.48 8.80 9.74
N ASP A 301 3.14 8.84 9.73
CA ASP A 301 2.30 7.65 9.81
C ASP A 301 2.12 6.92 8.46
N LEU A 302 2.98 7.19 7.51
CA LEU A 302 3.15 6.41 6.30
C LEU A 302 4.49 5.68 6.39
N GLN A 303 4.44 4.36 6.40
CA GLN A 303 5.64 3.53 6.53
C GLN A 303 5.91 2.73 5.25
N VAL A 304 7.19 2.51 4.96
CA VAL A 304 7.62 1.51 3.98
C VAL A 304 7.17 0.14 4.50
N PHE A 305 6.54 -0.63 3.63
CA PHE A 305 6.02 -1.94 3.99
C PHE A 305 7.14 -2.96 4.13
N ASP A 306 7.29 -3.51 5.33
CA ASP A 306 8.07 -4.70 5.59
C ASP A 306 7.12 -5.88 5.85
N ARG A 307 7.21 -6.91 5.01
CA ARG A 307 6.29 -8.07 5.07
C ARG A 307 6.43 -8.86 6.36
N GLN A 308 7.66 -9.05 6.84
CA GLN A 308 7.92 -9.83 8.04
C GLN A 308 7.39 -9.10 9.28
N GLU A 309 7.77 -7.81 9.42
CA GLU A 309 7.29 -6.97 10.53
C GLU A 309 5.77 -6.84 10.52
N PHE A 310 5.16 -6.70 9.34
CA PHE A 310 3.70 -6.61 9.20
C PHE A 310 2.98 -7.89 9.64
N VAL A 311 3.41 -9.05 9.17
CA VAL A 311 2.79 -10.34 9.51
C VAL A 311 3.01 -10.65 10.99
N GLU A 312 4.21 -10.42 11.52
CA GLU A 312 4.48 -10.54 12.95
C GLU A 312 3.59 -9.62 13.78
N SER A 313 3.49 -8.33 13.41
CA SER A 313 2.64 -7.38 14.13
C SER A 313 1.16 -7.77 14.09
N LEU A 314 0.69 -8.35 12.98
CA LEU A 314 -0.70 -8.78 12.82
C LEU A 314 -1.03 -10.07 13.59
N LEU A 315 -0.09 -10.99 13.67
CA LEU A 315 -0.32 -12.36 14.16
C LEU A 315 0.36 -12.69 15.49
N GLN A 316 1.44 -12.02 15.93
CA GLN A 316 2.14 -12.38 17.17
C GLN A 316 1.32 -12.04 18.42
N THR A 317 1.19 -13.02 19.33
CA THR A 317 0.80 -12.81 20.72
C THR A 317 1.93 -12.12 21.49
N LYS A 318 1.58 -11.12 22.34
CA LYS A 318 2.56 -10.50 23.25
C LYS A 318 3.04 -11.49 24.28
#